data_036346347ef1372fb6b3bdb5c2d75715
#
_entry.id   036346347ef1372fb6b3bdb5c2d75715
#
_cell.length_a   1.000
_cell.length_b   1.000
_cell.length_c   1.000
_cell.angle_alpha   90.00
_cell.angle_beta   90.00
_cell.angle_gamma   90.00
#
_symmetry.space_group_name_H-M   'P 1'
#
loop_
_entity.id
_entity.type
_entity.pdbx_description
1 polymer ?
#
loop_
_entity_poly.entity_id
_entity_poly.type
_entity_poly.pdbx_seq_one_letter_code
_entity_poly.pdbx_strand_id
1 'polypeptide(L)'
;MAKRTIFVRVRLILGLSAAILAWKAPAARAETITVTHWGGQFYGVPYAVAMDKGLFKKNGVDVTGILTAAGGGTAVRNTLAGGIPFGEVSLAAAVQAINAGQKLIIIGAGSQTVSDQMWVVKKDSALTSIKDLVGKQIAYTAPGSVSNMVILMALKANGITQQQVKLVPAGDLGANLAAVSSGAVDAGFSDELVYAQNKQLVKPLFMVRDAMDPRMMQTVMITTAEYAQGHPDIIKGLIVARREGLAYALEHPDGAADITAKAYNNPNVDLFRAHIHNLIKEKYWSDGRLDYASMNHMVEGLQITGQIKGDVDWGKYVDTSYLPSDLRPSQ
;
A
#
# COMPACT_ATOMS: atom_id res chain seq x y z
N MET A 1 103.83 5.10 -7.94
CA MET A 1 102.51 5.09 -8.67
C MET A 1 101.48 4.55 -7.69
N ALA A 2 100.74 5.47 -7.06
CA ALA A 2 99.76 5.13 -6.00
C ALA A 2 98.35 5.22 -6.61
N LYS A 3 97.60 4.11 -6.54
CA LYS A 3 96.16 4.10 -6.92
C LYS A 3 95.33 4.40 -5.66
N ARG A 4 94.66 5.52 -5.67
CA ARG A 4 93.62 5.92 -4.69
C ARG A 4 92.27 5.22 -4.99
N THR A 5 91.81 4.39 -4.06
CA THR A 5 90.46 3.78 -4.12
C THR A 5 89.49 4.66 -3.39
N ILE A 6 88.47 5.14 -4.08
CA ILE A 6 87.41 5.97 -3.51
C ILE A 6 86.24 5.04 -3.07
N PHE A 7 85.98 5.00 -1.77
CA PHE A 7 84.81 4.32 -1.23
C PHE A 7 83.55 5.26 -1.35
N VAL A 8 82.58 4.88 -2.18
CA VAL A 8 81.27 5.51 -2.21
C VAL A 8 80.34 4.82 -1.21
N ARG A 9 79.91 5.55 -0.16
CA ARG A 9 78.89 5.08 0.79
C ARG A 9 77.55 5.34 0.20
N VAL A 10 76.85 4.28 -0.21
CA VAL A 10 75.40 4.33 -0.58
C VAL A 10 74.57 4.29 0.71
N ARG A 11 73.85 5.38 1.02
CA ARG A 11 72.86 5.42 2.06
C ARG A 11 71.57 4.87 1.49
N LEU A 12 71.12 3.72 1.96
CA LEU A 12 69.80 3.13 1.70
C LEU A 12 68.76 3.89 2.53
N ILE A 13 67.93 4.70 1.87
CA ILE A 13 66.75 5.33 2.48
C ILE A 13 65.60 4.33 2.32
N LEU A 14 65.20 3.62 3.42
CA LEU A 14 63.97 2.87 3.47
C LEU A 14 62.79 3.85 3.56
N GLY A 15 62.12 4.09 2.43
CA GLY A 15 60.86 4.77 2.38
C GLY A 15 59.75 3.85 2.86
N LEU A 16 59.21 4.13 4.04
CA LEU A 16 58.03 3.45 4.59
C LEU A 16 56.80 3.99 3.85
N SER A 17 56.37 3.30 2.79
CA SER A 17 55.10 3.63 2.12
C SER A 17 53.95 3.08 2.97
N ALA A 18 53.32 3.94 3.78
CA ALA A 18 52.06 3.63 4.44
C ALA A 18 50.94 3.55 3.37
N ALA A 19 50.58 2.33 2.97
CA ALA A 19 49.42 2.08 2.15
C ALA A 19 48.18 2.38 2.99
N ILE A 20 47.57 3.56 2.79
CA ILE A 20 46.24 3.89 3.32
C ILE A 20 45.26 2.97 2.56
N LEU A 21 44.83 1.87 3.18
CA LEU A 21 43.68 1.12 2.75
C LEU A 21 42.48 2.04 2.96
N ALA A 22 42.08 2.76 1.92
CA ALA A 22 40.77 3.41 1.86
C ALA A 22 39.73 2.29 1.88
N TRP A 23 39.15 2.04 3.02
CA TRP A 23 37.93 1.23 3.14
C TRP A 23 36.88 1.93 2.30
N LYS A 24 36.66 1.44 1.07
CA LYS A 24 35.47 1.82 0.31
C LYS A 24 34.27 1.33 1.11
N ALA A 25 33.61 2.26 1.82
CA ALA A 25 32.29 1.99 2.33
C ALA A 25 31.46 1.45 1.14
N PRO A 26 30.72 0.34 1.30
CA PRO A 26 29.85 -0.14 0.24
C PRO A 26 28.95 1.03 -0.16
N ALA A 27 28.88 1.33 -1.45
CA ALA A 27 27.96 2.33 -1.97
C ALA A 27 26.58 1.97 -1.41
N ALA A 28 25.96 2.91 -0.68
CA ALA A 28 24.62 2.73 -0.14
C ALA A 28 23.73 2.28 -1.31
N ARG A 29 23.29 1.05 -1.28
CA ARG A 29 22.39 0.50 -2.29
C ARG A 29 21.10 1.27 -2.13
N ALA A 30 20.60 1.86 -3.23
CA ALA A 30 19.32 2.57 -3.18
C ALA A 30 18.27 1.65 -2.57
N GLU A 31 17.82 1.98 -1.36
CA GLU A 31 16.93 1.13 -0.59
C GLU A 31 15.49 1.51 -0.94
N THR A 32 14.89 0.74 -1.85
CA THR A 32 13.51 0.92 -2.27
C THR A 32 12.58 0.00 -1.48
N ILE A 33 11.43 0.54 -1.11
CA ILE A 33 10.30 -0.22 -0.53
C ILE A 33 9.14 -0.23 -1.52
N THR A 34 8.16 -1.09 -1.32
CA THR A 34 6.97 -1.16 -2.18
C THR A 34 5.75 -0.57 -1.47
N VAL A 35 4.99 0.27 -2.16
CA VAL A 35 3.65 0.69 -1.72
C VAL A 35 2.69 0.49 -2.89
N THR A 36 1.68 -0.35 -2.69
CA THR A 36 0.69 -0.62 -3.73
C THR A 36 -0.03 0.66 -4.13
N HIS A 37 -0.28 0.83 -5.44
CA HIS A 37 -0.93 2.02 -6.02
C HIS A 37 -0.30 3.36 -5.61
N TRP A 38 1.00 3.39 -5.33
CA TRP A 38 1.74 4.63 -5.11
C TRP A 38 1.55 5.58 -6.31
N GLY A 39 1.23 6.82 -6.02
CA GLY A 39 0.94 7.82 -7.05
C GLY A 39 -0.52 7.89 -7.51
N GLY A 40 -1.36 6.92 -7.12
CA GLY A 40 -2.77 6.84 -7.51
C GLY A 40 -3.75 6.79 -6.34
N GLN A 41 -3.43 6.05 -5.29
CA GLN A 41 -4.29 5.91 -4.11
C GLN A 41 -3.59 6.37 -2.82
N PHE A 42 -4.37 6.64 -1.78
CA PHE A 42 -3.91 7.33 -0.57
C PHE A 42 -3.25 6.41 0.48
N TYR A 43 -3.02 5.13 0.17
CA TYR A 43 -2.20 4.24 1.02
C TYR A 43 -0.82 4.84 1.32
N GLY A 44 -0.26 5.55 0.35
CA GLY A 44 1.08 6.10 0.41
C GLY A 44 1.24 7.38 1.22
N VAL A 45 0.16 8.02 1.71
CA VAL A 45 0.25 9.30 2.46
C VAL A 45 1.25 9.23 3.62
N PRO A 46 1.20 8.22 4.52
CA PRO A 46 2.17 8.13 5.60
C PRO A 46 3.62 8.01 5.13
N TYR A 47 3.84 7.33 4.01
CA TYR A 47 5.17 7.15 3.41
C TYR A 47 5.66 8.42 2.70
N ALA A 48 4.78 9.15 2.00
CA ALA A 48 5.12 10.43 1.38
C ALA A 48 5.58 11.44 2.43
N VAL A 49 4.85 11.52 3.54
CA VAL A 49 5.23 12.35 4.68
C VAL A 49 6.54 11.87 5.30
N ALA A 50 6.69 10.55 5.50
CA ALA A 50 7.92 10.01 6.09
C ALA A 50 9.17 10.29 5.22
N MET A 51 9.03 10.26 3.90
CA MET A 51 10.11 10.64 2.97
C MET A 51 10.41 12.14 3.04
N ASP A 52 9.41 13.00 2.90
CA ASP A 52 9.58 14.47 2.89
C ASP A 52 10.18 14.99 4.20
N LYS A 53 9.75 14.43 5.34
CA LYS A 53 10.23 14.82 6.67
C LYS A 53 11.51 14.10 7.11
N GLY A 54 12.09 13.22 6.27
CA GLY A 54 13.30 12.48 6.61
C GLY A 54 13.11 11.47 7.76
N LEU A 55 11.87 11.01 8.01
CA LEU A 55 11.56 10.14 9.14
C LEU A 55 12.17 8.75 8.99
N PHE A 56 12.34 8.24 7.78
CA PHE A 56 13.06 6.99 7.56
C PHE A 56 14.50 7.09 8.05
N LYS A 57 15.23 8.12 7.63
CA LYS A 57 16.62 8.33 8.07
C LYS A 57 16.72 8.58 9.57
N LYS A 58 15.79 9.32 10.17
CA LYS A 58 15.67 9.53 11.61
C LYS A 58 15.57 8.19 12.37
N ASN A 59 14.87 7.22 11.78
CA ASN A 59 14.65 5.89 12.34
C ASN A 59 15.66 4.83 11.82
N GLY A 60 16.81 5.27 11.30
CA GLY A 60 17.93 4.39 10.93
C GLY A 60 17.78 3.66 9.60
N VAL A 61 16.87 4.09 8.73
CA VAL A 61 16.63 3.46 7.42
C VAL A 61 16.80 4.47 6.29
N ASP A 62 17.59 4.12 5.27
CA ASP A 62 17.85 4.99 4.11
C ASP A 62 16.93 4.64 2.94
N VAL A 63 15.63 4.92 3.07
CA VAL A 63 14.67 4.73 1.96
C VAL A 63 14.89 5.84 0.93
N THR A 64 15.30 5.46 -0.27
CA THR A 64 15.61 6.38 -1.38
C THR A 64 14.53 6.40 -2.46
N GLY A 65 13.57 5.46 -2.43
CA GLY A 65 12.49 5.41 -3.41
C GLY A 65 11.37 4.45 -3.04
N ILE A 66 10.22 4.65 -3.68
CA ILE A 66 9.04 3.79 -3.51
C ILE A 66 8.68 3.18 -4.87
N LEU A 67 8.58 1.85 -4.91
CA LEU A 67 8.10 1.09 -6.05
C LEU A 67 6.57 1.04 -6.00
N THR A 68 5.94 1.38 -7.11
CA THR A 68 4.48 1.25 -7.26
C THR A 68 4.12 -0.09 -7.89
N ALA A 69 2.87 -0.50 -7.70
CA ALA A 69 2.28 -1.63 -8.39
C ALA A 69 0.77 -1.41 -8.56
N ALA A 70 0.25 -1.66 -9.75
CA ALA A 70 -1.18 -1.51 -10.07
C ALA A 70 -2.04 -2.68 -9.60
N GLY A 71 -1.46 -3.69 -8.95
CA GLY A 71 -2.21 -4.85 -8.46
C GLY A 71 -1.45 -5.64 -7.40
N GLY A 72 -2.19 -6.31 -6.52
CA GLY A 72 -1.66 -6.96 -5.33
C GLY A 72 -0.55 -7.97 -5.59
N GLY A 73 -0.71 -8.86 -6.56
CA GLY A 73 0.32 -9.85 -6.91
C GLY A 73 1.61 -9.21 -7.44
N THR A 74 1.51 -8.10 -8.17
CA THR A 74 2.68 -7.34 -8.61
C THR A 74 3.33 -6.61 -7.43
N ALA A 75 2.54 -6.07 -6.49
CA ALA A 75 3.07 -5.46 -5.28
C ALA A 75 3.89 -6.45 -4.44
N VAL A 76 3.39 -7.68 -4.26
CA VAL A 76 4.13 -8.74 -3.57
C VAL A 76 5.44 -9.07 -4.30
N ARG A 77 5.41 -9.24 -5.63
CA ARG A 77 6.64 -9.51 -6.41
C ARG A 77 7.64 -8.36 -6.31
N ASN A 78 7.20 -7.11 -6.37
CA ASN A 78 8.07 -5.94 -6.20
C ASN A 78 8.68 -5.90 -4.80
N THR A 79 7.91 -6.25 -3.76
CA THR A 79 8.41 -6.36 -2.39
C THR A 79 9.53 -7.41 -2.27
N LEU A 80 9.36 -8.56 -2.92
CA LEU A 80 10.39 -9.62 -2.90
C LEU A 80 11.65 -9.27 -3.71
N ALA A 81 11.51 -8.46 -4.76
CA ALA A 81 12.60 -8.05 -5.65
C ALA A 81 13.25 -6.70 -5.25
N GLY A 82 12.66 -5.96 -4.31
CA GLY A 82 13.12 -4.64 -3.89
C GLY A 82 14.45 -4.63 -3.16
N GLY A 83 15.02 -3.45 -2.98
CA GLY A 83 16.26 -3.27 -2.21
C GLY A 83 16.09 -3.65 -0.74
N ILE A 84 14.96 -3.24 -0.15
CA ILE A 84 14.46 -3.74 1.13
C ILE A 84 13.19 -4.54 0.84
N PRO A 85 13.11 -5.83 1.22
CA PRO A 85 11.91 -6.64 1.04
C PRO A 85 10.83 -6.27 2.07
N PHE A 86 10.38 -5.02 2.00
CA PHE A 86 9.28 -4.45 2.77
C PHE A 86 8.25 -3.84 1.81
N GLY A 87 6.97 -4.08 2.07
CA GLY A 87 5.92 -3.46 1.27
C GLY A 87 4.60 -3.30 2.02
N GLU A 88 3.86 -2.24 1.69
CA GLU A 88 2.43 -2.16 1.99
C GLU A 88 1.67 -2.66 0.77
N VAL A 89 1.03 -3.82 0.91
CA VAL A 89 0.34 -4.55 -0.16
C VAL A 89 -1.09 -4.89 0.24
N SER A 90 -1.95 -5.27 -0.70
CA SER A 90 -3.30 -5.71 -0.31
C SER A 90 -3.25 -6.97 0.56
N LEU A 91 -4.08 -7.02 1.61
CA LEU A 91 -4.18 -8.19 2.49
C LEU A 91 -4.53 -9.44 1.70
N ALA A 92 -5.45 -9.33 0.73
CA ALA A 92 -5.83 -10.43 -0.14
C ALA A 92 -4.63 -11.03 -0.88
N ALA A 93 -3.76 -10.19 -1.44
CA ALA A 93 -2.56 -10.66 -2.14
C ALA A 93 -1.52 -11.24 -1.19
N ALA A 94 -1.37 -10.69 0.02
CA ALA A 94 -0.49 -11.25 1.03
C ALA A 94 -0.93 -12.67 1.43
N VAL A 95 -2.22 -12.85 1.74
CA VAL A 95 -2.79 -14.18 2.09
C VAL A 95 -2.61 -15.18 0.95
N GLN A 96 -2.91 -14.79 -0.29
CA GLN A 96 -2.73 -15.67 -1.46
C GLN A 96 -1.26 -16.07 -1.67
N ALA A 97 -0.33 -15.12 -1.53
CA ALA A 97 1.09 -15.39 -1.69
C ALA A 97 1.62 -16.36 -0.61
N ILE A 98 1.21 -16.16 0.66
CA ILE A 98 1.58 -17.05 1.76
C ILE A 98 0.99 -18.45 1.52
N ASN A 99 -0.28 -18.56 1.13
CA ASN A 99 -0.93 -19.84 0.79
C ASN A 99 -0.25 -20.54 -0.40
N ALA A 100 0.33 -19.77 -1.34
CA ALA A 100 1.13 -20.31 -2.44
C ALA A 100 2.58 -20.68 -2.02
N GLY A 101 2.91 -20.63 -0.72
CA GLY A 101 4.20 -21.05 -0.17
C GLY A 101 5.28 -19.97 -0.14
N GLN A 102 4.93 -18.70 -0.40
CA GLN A 102 5.88 -17.60 -0.22
C GLN A 102 6.18 -17.40 1.27
N LYS A 103 7.47 -17.28 1.62
CA LYS A 103 7.94 -17.11 3.00
C LYS A 103 7.79 -15.64 3.47
N LEU A 104 6.57 -15.13 3.39
CA LEU A 104 6.20 -13.80 3.81
C LEU A 104 5.56 -13.84 5.20
N ILE A 105 5.69 -12.74 5.93
CA ILE A 105 4.97 -12.46 7.17
C ILE A 105 4.30 -11.10 7.10
N ILE A 106 3.13 -11.00 7.71
CA ILE A 106 2.42 -9.74 7.94
C ILE A 106 2.94 -9.16 9.25
N ILE A 107 3.42 -7.93 9.22
CA ILE A 107 4.08 -7.27 10.34
C ILE A 107 3.34 -6.03 10.85
N GLY A 108 2.19 -5.70 10.26
CA GLY A 108 1.36 -4.59 10.70
C GLY A 108 0.28 -4.23 9.68
N ALA A 109 -0.66 -3.40 10.11
CA ALA A 109 -1.77 -2.93 9.29
C ALA A 109 -1.40 -1.67 8.51
N GLY A 110 -2.00 -1.52 7.33
CA GLY A 110 -1.93 -0.34 6.48
C GLY A 110 -3.23 0.46 6.47
N SER A 111 -4.07 0.26 5.47
CA SER A 111 -5.42 0.82 5.38
C SER A 111 -6.45 -0.19 5.89
N GLN A 112 -7.38 0.28 6.73
CA GLN A 112 -8.28 -0.60 7.51
C GLN A 112 -9.75 -0.47 7.13
N THR A 113 -10.08 0.30 6.10
CA THR A 113 -11.47 0.50 5.65
C THR A 113 -11.55 0.66 4.15
N VAL A 114 -12.71 0.36 3.58
CA VAL A 114 -13.11 0.59 2.19
C VAL A 114 -14.17 1.70 2.07
N SER A 115 -14.25 2.58 3.08
CA SER A 115 -15.29 3.62 3.20
C SER A 115 -15.27 4.65 2.08
N ASP A 116 -14.11 4.89 1.47
CA ASP A 116 -13.90 5.80 0.33
C ASP A 116 -14.37 5.24 -1.02
N GLN A 117 -14.66 3.94 -1.06
CA GLN A 117 -15.08 3.25 -2.28
C GLN A 117 -16.56 3.47 -2.56
N MET A 118 -16.89 3.50 -3.85
CA MET A 118 -18.26 3.70 -4.33
C MET A 118 -18.50 3.01 -5.66
N TRP A 119 -19.78 2.90 -6.02
CA TRP A 119 -20.20 2.66 -7.39
C TRP A 119 -20.87 3.91 -7.94
N VAL A 120 -20.47 4.28 -9.13
CA VAL A 120 -21.01 5.43 -9.87
C VAL A 120 -21.84 4.96 -11.05
N VAL A 121 -22.78 5.81 -11.44
CA VAL A 121 -23.59 5.65 -12.65
C VAL A 121 -23.44 6.90 -13.52
N LYS A 122 -23.84 6.82 -14.79
CA LYS A 122 -23.85 7.97 -15.67
C LYS A 122 -24.65 9.12 -15.06
N LYS A 123 -24.26 10.36 -15.32
CA LYS A 123 -24.86 11.57 -14.70
C LYS A 123 -26.37 11.63 -14.86
N ASP A 124 -26.89 11.25 -16.03
CA ASP A 124 -28.29 11.23 -16.40
C ASP A 124 -29.03 9.91 -16.11
N SER A 125 -28.35 8.92 -15.48
CA SER A 125 -28.95 7.64 -15.13
C SER A 125 -30.16 7.79 -14.20
N ALA A 126 -31.18 6.97 -14.43
CA ALA A 126 -32.37 6.87 -13.55
C ALA A 126 -32.11 6.05 -12.29
N LEU A 127 -30.96 5.34 -12.19
CA LEU A 127 -30.61 4.52 -11.01
C LEU A 127 -30.26 5.43 -9.82
N THR A 128 -30.78 5.08 -8.64
CA THR A 128 -30.66 5.91 -7.43
C THR A 128 -30.17 5.14 -6.20
N SER A 129 -30.15 3.80 -6.27
CA SER A 129 -29.78 2.94 -5.13
C SER A 129 -29.13 1.63 -5.58
N ILE A 130 -28.49 0.93 -4.66
CA ILE A 130 -27.94 -0.41 -4.91
C ILE A 130 -29.03 -1.42 -5.31
N LYS A 131 -30.29 -1.23 -4.88
CA LYS A 131 -31.42 -2.11 -5.23
C LYS A 131 -31.79 -2.04 -6.70
N ASP A 132 -31.49 -0.93 -7.37
CA ASP A 132 -31.74 -0.76 -8.80
C ASP A 132 -30.76 -1.55 -9.68
N LEU A 133 -29.77 -2.20 -9.07
CA LEU A 133 -28.78 -3.00 -9.78
C LEU A 133 -29.27 -4.38 -10.23
N VAL A 134 -30.45 -4.83 -9.80
CA VAL A 134 -31.04 -6.09 -10.27
C VAL A 134 -31.25 -6.05 -11.79
N GLY A 135 -30.70 -7.03 -12.50
CA GLY A 135 -30.71 -7.13 -13.97
C GLY A 135 -29.68 -6.24 -14.68
N LYS A 136 -28.83 -5.51 -13.96
CA LYS A 136 -27.87 -4.53 -14.51
C LYS A 136 -26.48 -5.09 -14.69
N GLN A 137 -25.70 -4.43 -15.56
CA GLN A 137 -24.27 -4.67 -15.76
C GLN A 137 -23.44 -3.79 -14.82
N ILE A 138 -22.61 -4.41 -13.99
CA ILE A 138 -21.84 -3.72 -12.95
C ILE A 138 -20.35 -3.97 -13.19
N ALA A 139 -19.62 -2.91 -13.47
CA ALA A 139 -18.18 -3.01 -13.63
C ALA A 139 -17.44 -3.00 -12.28
N TYR A 140 -16.34 -3.73 -12.27
CA TYR A 140 -15.34 -3.82 -11.18
C TYR A 140 -13.96 -4.02 -11.80
N THR A 141 -12.86 -4.00 -11.02
CA THR A 141 -11.52 -3.98 -11.61
C THR A 141 -11.11 -5.32 -12.24
N ALA A 142 -11.06 -6.39 -11.47
CA ALA A 142 -10.66 -7.71 -11.94
C ALA A 142 -11.23 -8.83 -11.05
N PRO A 143 -11.38 -10.07 -11.55
CA PRO A 143 -11.74 -11.20 -10.72
C PRO A 143 -10.80 -11.35 -9.53
N GLY A 144 -11.37 -11.49 -8.32
CA GLY A 144 -10.61 -11.61 -7.09
C GLY A 144 -9.97 -10.33 -6.55
N SER A 145 -10.25 -9.17 -7.15
CA SER A 145 -9.83 -7.88 -6.62
C SER A 145 -10.65 -7.44 -5.41
N VAL A 146 -10.17 -6.42 -4.68
CA VAL A 146 -10.94 -5.80 -3.58
C VAL A 146 -12.30 -5.32 -4.07
N SER A 147 -12.38 -4.63 -5.22
CA SER A 147 -13.66 -4.18 -5.78
C SER A 147 -14.61 -5.33 -6.15
N ASN A 148 -14.08 -6.50 -6.55
CA ASN A 148 -14.92 -7.69 -6.78
C ASN A 148 -15.49 -8.23 -5.46
N MET A 149 -14.68 -8.29 -4.41
CA MET A 149 -15.12 -8.71 -3.08
C MET A 149 -16.17 -7.75 -2.54
N VAL A 150 -15.89 -6.46 -2.57
CA VAL A 150 -16.74 -5.39 -2.00
C VAL A 150 -18.09 -5.34 -2.72
N ILE A 151 -18.16 -5.41 -4.06
CA ILE A 151 -19.47 -5.42 -4.73
C ILE A 151 -20.29 -6.64 -4.37
N LEU A 152 -19.69 -7.83 -4.31
CA LEU A 152 -20.41 -9.04 -3.93
C LEU A 152 -20.92 -8.99 -2.48
N MET A 153 -20.09 -8.45 -1.56
CA MET A 153 -20.47 -8.27 -0.16
C MET A 153 -21.58 -7.21 -0.01
N ALA A 154 -21.47 -6.08 -0.72
CA ALA A 154 -22.48 -5.04 -0.69
C ALA A 154 -23.83 -5.53 -1.27
N LEU A 155 -23.82 -6.26 -2.37
CA LEU A 155 -25.02 -6.88 -2.94
C LEU A 155 -25.65 -7.85 -1.93
N LYS A 156 -24.85 -8.75 -1.32
CA LYS A 156 -25.32 -9.70 -0.32
C LYS A 156 -25.93 -9.00 0.90
N ALA A 157 -25.28 -7.95 1.42
CA ALA A 157 -25.78 -7.16 2.54
C ALA A 157 -27.15 -6.50 2.26
N ASN A 158 -27.44 -6.24 0.97
CA ASN A 158 -28.68 -5.65 0.51
C ASN A 158 -29.71 -6.67 -0.05
N GLY A 159 -29.48 -7.97 0.18
CA GLY A 159 -30.37 -9.05 -0.22
C GLY A 159 -30.36 -9.38 -1.74
N ILE A 160 -29.30 -8.94 -2.46
CA ILE A 160 -29.16 -9.18 -3.90
C ILE A 160 -28.13 -10.30 -4.10
N THR A 161 -28.50 -11.34 -4.84
CA THR A 161 -27.60 -12.43 -5.18
C THR A 161 -26.79 -12.09 -6.43
N GLN A 162 -25.61 -12.71 -6.56
CA GLN A 162 -24.75 -12.53 -7.75
C GLN A 162 -25.47 -12.90 -9.06
N GLN A 163 -26.37 -13.86 -9.03
CA GLN A 163 -27.13 -14.32 -10.21
C GLN A 163 -28.15 -13.27 -10.70
N GLN A 164 -28.52 -12.31 -9.87
CA GLN A 164 -29.44 -11.24 -10.23
C GLN A 164 -28.76 -10.06 -10.94
N VAL A 165 -27.44 -10.07 -11.08
CA VAL A 165 -26.66 -8.99 -11.71
C VAL A 165 -25.66 -9.58 -12.71
N LYS A 166 -25.14 -8.76 -13.62
CA LYS A 166 -24.05 -9.14 -14.51
C LYS A 166 -22.78 -8.39 -14.12
N LEU A 167 -21.82 -9.09 -13.53
CA LEU A 167 -20.53 -8.49 -13.18
C LEU A 167 -19.60 -8.48 -14.39
N VAL A 168 -18.94 -7.32 -14.64
CA VAL A 168 -18.09 -7.08 -15.81
C VAL A 168 -16.70 -6.60 -15.32
N PRO A 169 -15.62 -7.37 -15.54
CA PRO A 169 -14.27 -6.93 -15.23
C PRO A 169 -13.85 -5.85 -16.25
N ALA A 170 -13.70 -4.61 -15.82
CA ALA A 170 -13.44 -3.47 -16.68
C ALA A 170 -11.99 -2.94 -16.61
N GLY A 171 -11.18 -3.42 -15.67
CA GLY A 171 -9.82 -2.93 -15.45
C GLY A 171 -9.72 -1.92 -14.31
N ASP A 172 -8.82 -0.95 -14.41
CA ASP A 172 -8.58 0.06 -13.38
C ASP A 172 -9.74 1.06 -13.22
N LEU A 173 -9.57 2.03 -12.31
CA LEU A 173 -10.57 3.08 -12.04
C LEU A 173 -10.91 3.90 -13.29
N GLY A 174 -9.92 4.21 -14.12
CA GLY A 174 -10.11 4.95 -15.37
C GLY A 174 -10.93 4.15 -16.38
N ALA A 175 -10.66 2.87 -16.52
CA ALA A 175 -11.41 1.97 -17.41
C ALA A 175 -12.86 1.75 -16.92
N ASN A 176 -13.07 1.62 -15.59
CA ASN A 176 -14.42 1.59 -15.01
C ASN A 176 -15.20 2.88 -15.32
N LEU A 177 -14.58 4.05 -15.12
CA LEU A 177 -15.18 5.34 -15.44
C LEU A 177 -15.54 5.44 -16.93
N ALA A 178 -14.64 5.02 -17.83
CA ALA A 178 -14.89 5.03 -19.27
C ALA A 178 -16.05 4.10 -19.66
N ALA A 179 -16.14 2.91 -19.06
CA ALA A 179 -17.23 1.96 -19.30
C ALA A 179 -18.60 2.53 -18.88
N VAL A 180 -18.67 3.21 -17.73
CA VAL A 180 -19.89 3.89 -17.28
C VAL A 180 -20.23 5.06 -18.19
N SER A 181 -19.27 5.94 -18.48
CA SER A 181 -19.50 7.15 -19.26
C SER A 181 -19.96 6.86 -20.69
N SER A 182 -19.45 5.78 -21.29
CA SER A 182 -19.90 5.31 -22.62
C SER A 182 -21.24 4.58 -22.60
N GLY A 183 -21.72 4.15 -21.43
CA GLY A 183 -22.93 3.33 -21.29
C GLY A 183 -22.70 1.84 -21.61
N ALA A 184 -21.44 1.37 -21.65
CA ALA A 184 -21.11 -0.04 -21.82
C ALA A 184 -21.51 -0.88 -20.59
N VAL A 185 -21.61 -0.25 -19.44
CA VAL A 185 -22.15 -0.82 -18.19
C VAL A 185 -23.08 0.19 -17.51
N ASP A 186 -24.00 -0.30 -16.67
CA ASP A 186 -24.95 0.54 -15.96
C ASP A 186 -24.31 1.24 -14.75
N ALA A 187 -23.41 0.55 -14.04
CA ALA A 187 -22.68 1.08 -12.88
C ALA A 187 -21.22 0.60 -12.89
N GLY A 188 -20.32 1.37 -12.31
CA GLY A 188 -18.89 1.05 -12.26
C GLY A 188 -18.22 1.46 -10.97
N PHE A 189 -17.17 0.73 -10.62
CA PHE A 189 -16.35 1.00 -9.46
C PHE A 189 -15.60 2.33 -9.56
N SER A 190 -15.61 3.07 -8.47
CA SER A 190 -14.89 4.34 -8.32
C SER A 190 -14.46 4.54 -6.88
N ASP A 191 -13.67 5.56 -6.63
CA ASP A 191 -13.41 6.13 -5.31
C ASP A 191 -13.80 7.61 -5.26
N GLU A 192 -13.76 8.19 -4.07
CA GLU A 192 -14.14 9.60 -3.88
C GLU A 192 -13.27 10.56 -4.69
N LEU A 193 -11.97 10.25 -4.89
CA LEU A 193 -11.06 11.12 -5.64
C LEU A 193 -11.39 11.11 -7.14
N VAL A 194 -11.52 9.91 -7.73
CA VAL A 194 -11.87 9.76 -9.15
C VAL A 194 -13.25 10.34 -9.44
N TYR A 195 -14.22 10.11 -8.55
CA TYR A 195 -15.54 10.73 -8.66
C TYR A 195 -15.45 12.26 -8.63
N ALA A 196 -14.71 12.84 -7.66
CA ALA A 196 -14.61 14.29 -7.53
C ALA A 196 -13.99 14.97 -8.76
N GLN A 197 -13.06 14.30 -9.43
CA GLN A 197 -12.47 14.75 -10.70
C GLN A 197 -13.42 14.65 -11.90
N ASN A 198 -14.47 13.81 -11.80
CA ASN A 198 -15.32 13.45 -12.94
C ASN A 198 -16.83 13.62 -12.67
N LYS A 199 -17.20 14.41 -11.65
CA LYS A 199 -18.61 14.64 -11.24
C LYS A 199 -19.52 15.23 -12.32
N GLN A 200 -18.95 15.75 -13.40
CA GLN A 200 -19.68 16.21 -14.58
C GLN A 200 -20.17 15.05 -15.46
N LEU A 201 -19.48 13.89 -15.43
CA LEU A 201 -19.79 12.71 -16.25
C LEU A 201 -20.67 11.69 -15.51
N VAL A 202 -20.42 11.54 -14.20
CA VAL A 202 -21.02 10.51 -13.36
C VAL A 202 -21.59 11.08 -12.07
N LYS A 203 -22.42 10.28 -11.41
CA LYS A 203 -22.93 10.54 -10.04
C LYS A 203 -22.78 9.28 -9.19
N PRO A 204 -22.63 9.39 -7.85
CA PRO A 204 -22.68 8.24 -6.96
C PRO A 204 -24.02 7.51 -7.09
N LEU A 205 -23.97 6.19 -7.14
CA LEU A 205 -25.13 5.33 -6.93
C LEU A 205 -25.24 4.97 -5.46
N PHE A 206 -24.13 4.53 -4.86
CA PHE A 206 -23.98 4.32 -3.43
C PHE A 206 -22.52 4.41 -3.01
N MET A 207 -22.29 4.79 -1.76
CA MET A 207 -21.02 4.65 -1.08
C MET A 207 -20.99 3.29 -0.39
N VAL A 208 -19.83 2.65 -0.33
CA VAL A 208 -19.68 1.34 0.35
C VAL A 208 -20.07 1.45 1.83
N ARG A 209 -19.70 2.55 2.50
CA ARG A 209 -20.02 2.80 3.91
C ARG A 209 -21.52 2.89 4.22
N ASP A 210 -22.36 3.20 3.20
CA ASP A 210 -23.80 3.28 3.32
C ASP A 210 -24.48 1.94 2.97
N ALA A 211 -23.76 1.05 2.27
CA ALA A 211 -24.29 -0.21 1.77
C ALA A 211 -23.88 -1.43 2.60
N MET A 212 -22.77 -1.36 3.32
CA MET A 212 -22.27 -2.43 4.20
C MET A 212 -21.32 -1.87 5.25
N ASP A 213 -20.92 -2.70 6.23
CA ASP A 213 -19.82 -2.33 7.15
C ASP A 213 -18.52 -2.13 6.36
N PRO A 214 -17.95 -0.91 6.31
CA PRO A 214 -16.75 -0.62 5.53
C PRO A 214 -15.45 -1.05 6.23
N ARG A 215 -15.49 -1.52 7.49
CA ARG A 215 -14.30 -1.96 8.24
C ARG A 215 -13.77 -3.24 7.62
N MET A 216 -12.86 -3.11 6.68
CA MET A 216 -12.27 -4.19 5.90
C MET A 216 -10.80 -3.85 5.67
N MET A 217 -9.89 -4.66 6.23
CA MET A 217 -8.45 -4.44 6.10
C MET A 217 -8.03 -4.52 4.63
N GLN A 218 -7.75 -3.37 4.02
CA GLN A 218 -7.36 -3.33 2.61
C GLN A 218 -5.90 -3.70 2.41
N THR A 219 -5.02 -3.06 3.20
CA THR A 219 -3.58 -3.22 3.05
C THR A 219 -2.92 -3.61 4.37
N VAL A 220 -1.82 -4.33 4.24
CA VAL A 220 -0.95 -4.75 5.35
C VAL A 220 0.49 -4.52 4.97
N MET A 221 1.33 -4.28 5.98
CA MET A 221 2.77 -4.27 5.84
C MET A 221 3.28 -5.72 5.86
N ILE A 222 4.08 -6.08 4.85
CA ILE A 222 4.70 -7.39 4.74
C ILE A 222 6.22 -7.29 4.60
N THR A 223 6.88 -8.36 4.98
CA THR A 223 8.30 -8.60 4.70
C THR A 223 8.56 -10.10 4.57
N THR A 224 9.80 -10.50 4.24
CA THR A 224 10.18 -11.91 4.35
C THR A 224 10.61 -12.23 5.79
N ALA A 225 10.28 -13.44 6.26
CA ALA A 225 10.69 -13.88 7.60
C ALA A 225 12.21 -13.84 7.76
N GLU A 226 12.96 -14.25 6.73
CA GLU A 226 14.43 -14.25 6.71
C GLU A 226 14.99 -12.83 6.88
N TYR A 227 14.47 -11.87 6.10
CA TYR A 227 14.95 -10.48 6.19
C TYR A 227 14.64 -9.85 7.54
N ALA A 228 13.44 -10.08 8.07
CA ALA A 228 13.05 -9.54 9.37
C ALA A 228 13.92 -10.09 10.53
N GLN A 229 14.28 -11.37 10.47
CA GLN A 229 15.19 -11.97 11.45
C GLN A 229 16.63 -11.41 11.35
N GLY A 230 17.12 -11.20 10.13
CA GLY A 230 18.47 -10.66 9.91
C GLY A 230 18.59 -9.15 10.14
N HIS A 231 17.48 -8.41 9.98
CA HIS A 231 17.46 -6.94 10.01
C HIS A 231 16.28 -6.38 10.84
N PRO A 232 16.11 -6.83 12.10
CA PRO A 232 14.94 -6.45 12.90
C PRO A 232 14.83 -4.94 13.12
N ASP A 233 15.95 -4.23 13.23
CA ASP A 233 15.98 -2.80 13.48
C ASP A 233 15.54 -2.00 12.23
N ILE A 234 15.88 -2.47 11.03
CA ILE A 234 15.40 -1.87 9.78
C ILE A 234 13.87 -1.99 9.69
N ILE A 235 13.34 -3.19 9.95
CA ILE A 235 11.87 -3.42 9.92
C ILE A 235 11.16 -2.56 10.96
N LYS A 236 11.65 -2.49 12.20
CA LYS A 236 11.09 -1.62 13.23
C LYS A 236 11.17 -0.14 12.82
N GLY A 237 12.30 0.29 12.28
CA GLY A 237 12.51 1.66 11.80
C GLY A 237 11.52 2.05 10.71
N LEU A 238 11.22 1.17 9.75
CA LEU A 238 10.23 1.39 8.70
C LEU A 238 8.81 1.56 9.27
N ILE A 239 8.42 0.70 10.20
CA ILE A 239 7.10 0.75 10.85
C ILE A 239 6.96 2.06 11.65
N VAL A 240 7.97 2.42 12.43
CA VAL A 240 7.97 3.66 13.24
C VAL A 240 7.93 4.88 12.34
N ALA A 241 8.74 4.94 11.28
CA ALA A 241 8.76 6.06 10.34
C ALA A 241 7.39 6.25 9.65
N ARG A 242 6.74 5.14 9.22
CA ARG A 242 5.38 5.19 8.67
C ARG A 242 4.38 5.72 9.69
N ARG A 243 4.45 5.25 10.95
CA ARG A 243 3.57 5.70 12.05
C ARG A 243 3.76 7.19 12.35
N GLU A 244 5.00 7.67 12.40
CA GLU A 244 5.30 9.10 12.58
C GLU A 244 4.78 9.92 11.39
N GLY A 245 4.90 9.41 10.16
CA GLY A 245 4.34 10.02 8.97
C GLY A 245 2.81 10.12 9.02
N LEU A 246 2.13 9.08 9.51
CA LEU A 246 0.69 9.12 9.75
C LEU A 246 0.33 10.12 10.86
N ALA A 247 1.05 10.13 11.97
CA ALA A 247 0.80 11.09 13.06
C ALA A 247 0.87 12.53 12.55
N TYR A 248 1.90 12.87 11.76
CA TYR A 248 1.98 14.17 11.12
C TYR A 248 0.77 14.44 10.21
N ALA A 249 0.33 13.46 9.41
CA ALA A 249 -0.81 13.64 8.50
C ALA A 249 -2.13 13.90 9.27
N LEU A 250 -2.30 13.29 10.43
CA LEU A 250 -3.47 13.51 11.29
C LEU A 250 -3.45 14.89 11.96
N GLU A 251 -2.27 15.38 12.35
CA GLU A 251 -2.10 16.70 13.00
C GLU A 251 -2.07 17.85 11.98
N HIS A 252 -1.56 17.59 10.76
CA HIS A 252 -1.34 18.58 9.71
C HIS A 252 -1.89 18.12 8.36
N PRO A 253 -3.22 17.90 8.22
CA PRO A 253 -3.81 17.31 7.02
C PRO A 253 -3.54 18.08 5.73
N ASP A 254 -3.56 19.42 5.76
CA ASP A 254 -3.25 20.24 4.59
C ASP A 254 -1.77 20.13 4.19
N GLY A 255 -0.86 20.11 5.17
CA GLY A 255 0.55 19.87 4.91
C GLY A 255 0.84 18.47 4.35
N ALA A 256 0.12 17.46 4.84
CA ALA A 256 0.21 16.11 4.30
C ALA A 256 -0.34 16.02 2.86
N ALA A 257 -1.39 16.80 2.55
CA ALA A 257 -1.93 16.90 1.19
C ALA A 257 -0.93 17.52 0.22
N ASP A 258 -0.28 18.64 0.61
CA ASP A 258 0.75 19.31 -0.18
C ASP A 258 1.93 18.38 -0.48
N ILE A 259 2.41 17.67 0.55
CA ILE A 259 3.49 16.70 0.46
C ILE A 259 3.10 15.54 -0.47
N THR A 260 1.90 14.99 -0.29
CA THR A 260 1.44 13.83 -1.07
C THR A 260 1.20 14.20 -2.52
N ALA A 261 0.56 15.34 -2.79
CA ALA A 261 0.34 15.84 -4.14
C ALA A 261 1.67 16.03 -4.88
N LYS A 262 2.69 16.60 -4.22
CA LYS A 262 4.04 16.72 -4.75
C LYS A 262 4.68 15.35 -5.03
N ALA A 263 4.60 14.42 -4.07
CA ALA A 263 5.17 13.08 -4.21
C ALA A 263 4.50 12.28 -5.34
N TYR A 264 3.23 12.53 -5.60
CA TYR A 264 2.44 11.89 -6.66
C TYR A 264 2.48 12.66 -7.99
N ASN A 265 3.21 13.78 -8.03
CA ASN A 265 3.25 14.68 -9.19
C ASN A 265 1.85 15.08 -9.69
N ASN A 266 0.95 15.39 -8.75
CA ASN A 266 -0.45 15.74 -9.04
C ASN A 266 -0.67 17.24 -8.74
N PRO A 267 -1.12 18.06 -9.71
CA PRO A 267 -1.31 19.48 -9.54
C PRO A 267 -2.57 19.86 -8.71
N ASN A 268 -3.50 18.92 -8.49
CA ASN A 268 -4.80 19.19 -7.87
C ASN A 268 -4.74 19.12 -6.34
N VAL A 269 -3.91 19.98 -5.72
CA VAL A 269 -3.66 19.97 -4.27
C VAL A 269 -4.93 20.13 -3.44
N ASP A 270 -5.87 20.98 -3.85
CA ASP A 270 -7.12 21.22 -3.11
C ASP A 270 -8.01 19.97 -3.07
N LEU A 271 -8.00 19.16 -4.14
CA LEU A 271 -8.66 17.86 -4.13
C LEU A 271 -8.02 16.90 -3.13
N PHE A 272 -6.68 16.90 -3.05
CA PHE A 272 -5.97 16.10 -2.06
C PHE A 272 -6.29 16.54 -0.64
N ARG A 273 -6.36 17.85 -0.36
CA ARG A 273 -6.76 18.38 0.96
C ARG A 273 -8.15 17.89 1.34
N ALA A 274 -9.14 18.11 0.48
CA ALA A 274 -10.51 17.68 0.74
C ALA A 274 -10.59 16.16 0.99
N HIS A 275 -9.87 15.36 0.20
CA HIS A 275 -9.90 13.91 0.31
C HIS A 275 -9.20 13.40 1.56
N ILE A 276 -8.01 13.93 1.91
CA ILE A 276 -7.29 13.55 3.13
C ILE A 276 -8.11 13.88 4.38
N HIS A 277 -8.78 15.04 4.44
CA HIS A 277 -9.69 15.36 5.53
C HIS A 277 -10.84 14.35 5.67
N ASN A 278 -11.40 13.86 4.56
CA ASN A 278 -12.42 12.81 4.59
C ASN A 278 -11.85 11.48 5.08
N LEU A 279 -10.71 11.05 4.57
CA LEU A 279 -10.06 9.81 4.97
C LEU A 279 -9.67 9.78 6.45
N ILE A 280 -9.30 10.94 7.03
CA ILE A 280 -9.06 11.07 8.48
C ILE A 280 -10.35 10.83 9.27
N LYS A 281 -11.47 11.43 8.87
CA LYS A 281 -12.79 11.20 9.50
C LYS A 281 -13.20 9.74 9.47
N GLU A 282 -12.92 9.06 8.37
CA GLU A 282 -13.21 7.64 8.14
C GLU A 282 -12.19 6.71 8.80
N LYS A 283 -11.18 7.22 9.49
CA LYS A 283 -10.08 6.44 10.09
C LYS A 283 -9.45 5.47 9.09
N TYR A 284 -9.18 5.97 7.89
CA TYR A 284 -8.72 5.16 6.76
C TYR A 284 -7.43 4.39 7.04
N TRP A 285 -6.44 5.05 7.63
CA TRP A 285 -5.15 4.44 7.95
C TRP A 285 -5.13 3.87 9.36
N SER A 286 -4.53 2.70 9.52
CA SER A 286 -4.09 2.19 10.82
C SER A 286 -2.73 2.79 11.20
N ASP A 287 -2.50 2.96 12.49
CA ASP A 287 -1.18 3.31 13.06
C ASP A 287 -0.16 2.14 13.02
N GLY A 288 -0.57 1.01 12.44
CA GLY A 288 0.16 -0.25 12.36
C GLY A 288 -0.51 -1.38 13.14
N ARG A 289 -1.45 -1.06 14.04
CA ARG A 289 -2.20 -2.03 14.84
C ARG A 289 -3.08 -2.90 13.94
N LEU A 290 -2.99 -4.21 14.13
CA LEU A 290 -3.81 -5.18 13.43
C LEU A 290 -5.19 -5.31 14.11
N ASP A 291 -6.24 -5.08 13.34
CA ASP A 291 -7.63 -5.38 13.72
C ASP A 291 -8.06 -6.69 13.06
N TYR A 292 -8.05 -7.76 13.83
CA TYR A 292 -8.40 -9.09 13.32
C TYR A 292 -9.86 -9.20 12.87
N ALA A 293 -10.78 -8.42 13.43
CA ALA A 293 -12.17 -8.38 12.95
C ALA A 293 -12.22 -7.81 11.52
N SER A 294 -11.54 -6.71 11.29
CA SER A 294 -11.40 -6.09 9.96
C SER A 294 -10.65 -6.99 8.97
N MET A 295 -9.63 -7.75 9.44
CA MET A 295 -8.94 -8.76 8.62
C MET A 295 -9.86 -9.92 8.24
N ASN A 296 -10.65 -10.43 9.19
CA ASN A 296 -11.63 -11.50 8.94
C ASN A 296 -12.72 -11.06 7.97
N HIS A 297 -13.14 -9.80 8.00
CA HIS A 297 -14.08 -9.25 7.04
C HIS A 297 -13.52 -9.27 5.60
N MET A 298 -12.20 -9.03 5.42
CA MET A 298 -11.54 -9.26 4.13
C MET A 298 -11.53 -10.75 3.75
N VAL A 299 -11.35 -11.66 4.73
CA VAL A 299 -11.40 -13.11 4.50
C VAL A 299 -12.78 -13.55 3.97
N GLU A 300 -13.87 -12.99 4.46
CA GLU A 300 -15.21 -13.23 3.92
C GLU A 300 -15.29 -12.88 2.42
N GLY A 301 -14.70 -11.75 2.02
CA GLY A 301 -14.60 -11.37 0.61
C GLY A 301 -13.80 -12.38 -0.23
N LEU A 302 -12.69 -12.88 0.30
CA LEU A 302 -11.88 -13.94 -0.34
C LEU A 302 -12.65 -15.25 -0.48
N GLN A 303 -13.47 -15.61 0.51
CA GLN A 303 -14.33 -16.79 0.47
C GLN A 303 -15.46 -16.63 -0.55
N ILE A 304 -16.14 -15.49 -0.58
CA ILE A 304 -17.21 -15.20 -1.54
C ILE A 304 -16.71 -15.26 -2.98
N THR A 305 -15.48 -14.82 -3.24
CA THR A 305 -14.86 -14.87 -4.57
C THR A 305 -14.17 -16.21 -4.88
N GLY A 306 -14.21 -17.17 -3.94
CA GLY A 306 -13.65 -18.50 -4.11
C GLY A 306 -12.12 -18.57 -4.07
N GLN A 307 -11.45 -17.49 -3.62
CA GLN A 307 -9.99 -17.41 -3.58
C GLN A 307 -9.38 -18.21 -2.43
N ILE A 308 -10.11 -18.36 -1.35
CA ILE A 308 -9.74 -19.22 -0.22
C ILE A 308 -10.95 -20.06 0.23
N LYS A 309 -10.66 -21.15 0.92
CA LYS A 309 -11.66 -22.00 1.58
C LYS A 309 -11.36 -22.03 3.09
N GLY A 310 -12.39 -21.79 3.90
CA GLY A 310 -12.27 -21.78 5.36
C GLY A 310 -11.58 -20.52 5.92
N ASP A 311 -11.34 -20.55 7.22
CA ASP A 311 -10.80 -19.42 7.97
C ASP A 311 -9.28 -19.34 7.85
N VAL A 312 -8.73 -18.17 8.11
CA VAL A 312 -7.29 -17.91 8.15
C VAL A 312 -6.81 -17.99 9.61
N ASP A 313 -5.87 -18.89 9.86
CA ASP A 313 -5.15 -18.95 11.14
C ASP A 313 -4.07 -17.87 11.16
N TRP A 314 -4.41 -16.67 11.67
CA TRP A 314 -3.50 -15.53 11.67
C TRP A 314 -2.19 -15.77 12.39
N GLY A 315 -2.11 -16.71 13.32
CA GLY A 315 -0.87 -17.10 13.98
C GLY A 315 0.22 -17.62 13.04
N LYS A 316 -0.17 -18.10 11.84
CA LYS A 316 0.75 -18.55 10.81
C LYS A 316 1.20 -17.47 9.83
N TYR A 317 0.50 -16.33 9.81
CA TYR A 317 0.69 -15.26 8.82
C TYR A 317 1.27 -14.00 9.42
N VAL A 318 1.08 -13.80 10.73
CA VAL A 318 1.34 -12.53 11.43
C VAL A 318 2.49 -12.69 12.43
N ASP A 319 3.42 -11.74 12.40
CA ASP A 319 4.41 -11.55 13.45
C ASP A 319 4.38 -10.10 13.96
N THR A 320 3.79 -9.90 15.13
CA THR A 320 3.67 -8.58 15.76
C THR A 320 4.90 -8.18 16.57
N SER A 321 5.95 -9.00 16.65
CA SER A 321 7.16 -8.72 17.46
C SER A 321 7.91 -7.48 16.98
N TYR A 322 7.72 -7.08 15.72
CA TYR A 322 8.32 -5.90 15.12
C TYR A 322 7.54 -4.61 15.37
N LEU A 323 6.27 -4.70 15.80
CA LEU A 323 5.48 -3.52 16.16
C LEU A 323 6.00 -2.87 17.45
N PRO A 324 5.85 -1.55 17.60
CA PRO A 324 5.95 -0.88 18.90
C PRO A 324 5.10 -1.58 19.96
N SER A 325 5.56 -1.57 21.20
CA SER A 325 4.91 -2.35 22.29
C SER A 325 3.44 -1.99 22.53
N ASP A 326 3.09 -0.73 22.34
CA ASP A 326 1.73 -0.20 22.49
C ASP A 326 0.76 -0.64 21.36
N LEU A 327 1.29 -1.16 20.26
CA LEU A 327 0.51 -1.67 19.12
C LEU A 327 0.34 -3.19 19.10
N ARG A 328 1.08 -3.89 19.97
CA ARG A 328 0.98 -5.34 20.06
C ARG A 328 -0.32 -5.76 20.73
N PRO A 329 -0.91 -6.90 20.33
CA PRO A 329 -2.03 -7.48 21.08
C PRO A 329 -1.64 -7.69 22.55
N SER A 330 -2.56 -7.46 23.46
CA SER A 330 -2.41 -7.86 24.86
C SER A 330 -2.19 -9.38 24.92
N GLN A 331 -1.16 -9.82 25.62
CA GLN A 331 -0.92 -11.25 25.84
C GLN A 331 -2.00 -11.84 26.72
#